data_a6be0108d86bf69e61e0c4ee5d16dcc5
#
_entry.id   a6be0108d86bf69e61e0c4ee5d16dcc5
#
_cell.length_a   1.000
_cell.length_b   1.000
_cell.length_c   1.000
_cell.angle_alpha   90.00
_cell.angle_beta   90.00
_cell.angle_gamma   90.00
#
_symmetry.space_group_name_H-M   'P 1'
#
loop_
_entity.id
_entity.type
_entity.pdbx_description
1 polymer ?
#
loop_
_entity_poly.entity_id
_entity_poly.type
_entity_poly.pdbx_seq_one_letter_code
_entity_poly.pdbx_strand_id
1 'polypeptide(L)'
;IIFCKESIYRMAGSSSADFQIAPVTRNIGCLSHFSIQEIGGDLIFLAPDGLRTIAGTEKIGDVELGTISKQIQTRVNSLSQDQLSRISSHVIKAKSQYRIYYPADATAEASCTGLISVIKRNLGTGQVGWEFSDIKGIKPKFASSGYISDQEKVVHGDYDGGYVYLQENGNDFDGTNMACIYRTIDYNMGD
;
A
#
# COMPACT_ATOMS: atom_id res chain seq x y z
N ILE A 1 -4.98 -3.87 -17.59
CA ILE A 1 -6.03 -3.23 -16.79
C ILE A 1 -5.91 -1.72 -16.99
N ILE A 2 -7.03 -1.02 -17.12
CA ILE A 2 -7.13 0.43 -17.29
C ILE A 2 -7.86 0.95 -16.05
N PHE A 3 -7.16 1.73 -15.25
CA PHE A 3 -7.72 2.36 -14.04
C PHE A 3 -8.18 3.78 -14.39
N CYS A 4 -9.42 4.07 -14.09
CA CYS A 4 -10.01 5.40 -14.14
C CYS A 4 -10.36 5.87 -12.72
N LYS A 5 -10.80 7.12 -12.60
CA LYS A 5 -11.14 7.69 -11.27
C LYS A 5 -12.35 7.02 -10.62
N GLU A 6 -13.32 6.57 -11.43
CA GLU A 6 -14.59 6.01 -10.95
C GLU A 6 -14.91 4.63 -11.56
N SER A 7 -14.00 4.07 -12.36
CA SER A 7 -14.23 2.79 -13.04
C SER A 7 -12.92 2.09 -13.36
N ILE A 8 -12.99 0.80 -13.59
CA ILE A 8 -11.85 -0.02 -13.99
C ILE A 8 -12.27 -0.91 -15.15
N TYR A 9 -11.42 -1.01 -16.17
CA TYR A 9 -11.64 -1.82 -17.36
C TYR A 9 -10.51 -2.81 -17.58
N ARG A 10 -10.87 -3.94 -18.16
CA ARG A 10 -9.91 -4.91 -18.68
C ARG A 10 -9.89 -4.81 -20.19
N MET A 11 -8.71 -4.68 -20.76
CA MET A 11 -8.49 -4.83 -22.20
C MET A 11 -7.87 -6.19 -22.45
N ALA A 12 -8.45 -6.95 -23.35
CA ALA A 12 -7.96 -8.24 -23.83
C ALA A 12 -7.82 -8.20 -25.35
N GLY A 13 -6.93 -9.03 -25.88
CA GLY A 13 -6.63 -9.11 -27.30
C GLY A 13 -5.13 -9.12 -27.56
N SER A 14 -4.73 -9.58 -28.74
CA SER A 14 -3.34 -9.70 -29.16
C SER A 14 -2.94 -8.68 -30.24
N SER A 15 -3.93 -8.06 -30.88
CA SER A 15 -3.71 -7.08 -31.95
C SER A 15 -4.78 -6.00 -31.92
N SER A 16 -4.57 -4.91 -32.64
CA SER A 16 -5.55 -3.82 -32.77
C SER A 16 -6.88 -4.26 -33.41
N ALA A 17 -6.89 -5.41 -34.08
CA ALA A 17 -8.10 -5.93 -34.74
C ALA A 17 -9.00 -6.73 -33.78
N ASP A 18 -8.46 -7.23 -32.66
CA ASP A 18 -9.16 -8.09 -31.72
C ASP A 18 -9.21 -7.53 -30.29
N PHE A 19 -8.79 -6.28 -30.04
CA PHE A 19 -8.90 -5.64 -28.75
C PHE A 19 -10.36 -5.49 -28.31
N GLN A 20 -10.65 -6.02 -27.13
CA GLN A 20 -11.93 -5.89 -26.46
C GLN A 20 -11.73 -5.24 -25.10
N ILE A 21 -12.60 -4.29 -24.76
CA ILE A 21 -12.61 -3.62 -23.46
C ILE A 21 -13.88 -4.02 -22.74
N ALA A 22 -13.72 -4.62 -21.58
CA ALA A 22 -14.81 -5.02 -20.70
C ALA A 22 -14.67 -4.32 -19.34
N PRO A 23 -15.76 -3.89 -18.70
CA PRO A 23 -15.72 -3.32 -17.37
C PRO A 23 -15.40 -4.40 -16.33
N VAL A 24 -14.50 -4.10 -15.43
CA VAL A 24 -14.29 -4.82 -14.16
C VAL A 24 -15.28 -4.29 -13.13
N THR A 25 -15.35 -2.96 -13.01
CA THR A 25 -16.34 -2.23 -12.22
C THR A 25 -16.62 -0.86 -12.84
N ARG A 26 -17.82 -0.33 -12.61
CA ARG A 26 -18.26 0.98 -13.12
C ARG A 26 -18.42 2.03 -12.04
N ASN A 27 -18.31 1.63 -10.75
CA ASN A 27 -18.60 2.51 -9.61
C ASN A 27 -17.40 2.65 -8.67
N ILE A 28 -16.32 1.92 -8.93
CA ILE A 28 -15.09 1.96 -8.12
C ILE A 28 -13.91 2.20 -9.05
N GLY A 29 -13.13 3.22 -8.74
CA GLY A 29 -11.93 3.54 -9.48
C GLY A 29 -10.70 3.62 -8.58
N CYS A 30 -9.62 4.17 -9.11
CA CYS A 30 -8.36 4.34 -8.42
C CYS A 30 -8.12 5.81 -8.09
N LEU A 31 -7.87 6.12 -6.81
CA LEU A 31 -7.62 7.49 -6.34
C LEU A 31 -6.23 8.00 -6.70
N SER A 32 -5.25 7.11 -6.77
CA SER A 32 -3.87 7.48 -7.10
C SER A 32 -3.20 6.36 -7.89
N HIS A 33 -2.69 6.67 -9.07
CA HIS A 33 -1.97 5.71 -9.90
C HIS A 33 -0.66 5.21 -9.23
N PHE A 34 -0.06 6.01 -8.36
CA PHE A 34 1.13 5.59 -7.59
C PHE A 34 0.82 4.57 -6.49
N SER A 35 -0.45 4.28 -6.23
CA SER A 35 -0.86 3.21 -5.31
C SER A 35 -0.97 1.85 -5.97
N ILE A 36 -0.93 1.77 -7.30
CA ILE A 36 -1.12 0.52 -8.03
C ILE A 36 0.18 -0.29 -8.01
N GLN A 37 0.10 -1.50 -7.45
CA GLN A 37 1.23 -2.43 -7.38
C GLN A 37 0.77 -3.86 -7.67
N GLU A 38 1.70 -4.68 -8.17
CA GLU A 38 1.47 -6.12 -8.34
C GLU A 38 1.98 -6.86 -7.10
N ILE A 39 1.10 -7.65 -6.49
CA ILE A 39 1.42 -8.49 -5.34
C ILE A 39 0.68 -9.83 -5.41
N GLY A 40 1.44 -10.92 -5.34
CA GLY A 40 0.87 -12.26 -5.34
C GLY A 40 0.07 -12.65 -6.60
N GLY A 41 0.39 -12.04 -7.76
CA GLY A 41 -0.30 -12.27 -9.02
C GLY A 41 -1.60 -11.48 -9.18
N ASP A 42 -1.89 -10.56 -8.28
CA ASP A 42 -3.03 -9.64 -8.36
C ASP A 42 -2.54 -8.19 -8.29
N LEU A 43 -3.39 -7.25 -8.64
CA LEU A 43 -3.11 -5.81 -8.53
C LEU A 43 -3.82 -5.25 -7.30
N ILE A 44 -3.05 -4.63 -6.41
CA ILE A 44 -3.56 -3.83 -5.30
C ILE A 44 -3.59 -2.35 -5.69
N PHE A 45 -4.61 -1.63 -5.27
CA PHE A 45 -4.80 -0.20 -5.55
C PHE A 45 -5.59 0.49 -4.45
N LEU A 46 -5.48 1.81 -4.39
CA LEU A 46 -6.26 2.65 -3.47
C LEU A 46 -7.55 3.10 -4.15
N ALA A 47 -8.66 2.62 -3.65
CA ALA A 47 -10.02 2.97 -4.04
C ALA A 47 -10.63 4.02 -3.08
N PRO A 48 -11.77 4.64 -3.42
CA PRO A 48 -12.45 5.61 -2.54
C PRO A 48 -12.81 5.08 -1.15
N ASP A 49 -13.04 3.79 -1.03
CA ASP A 49 -13.41 3.10 0.22
C ASP A 49 -12.24 2.37 0.88
N GLY A 50 -11.03 2.49 0.36
CA GLY A 50 -9.83 1.89 0.92
C GLY A 50 -9.00 1.10 -0.09
N LEU A 51 -8.10 0.26 0.41
CA LEU A 51 -7.30 -0.61 -0.44
C LEU A 51 -8.13 -1.79 -0.94
N ARG A 52 -8.01 -2.07 -2.23
CA ARG A 52 -8.68 -3.18 -2.92
C ARG A 52 -7.72 -3.95 -3.81
N THR A 53 -8.11 -5.16 -4.14
CA THR A 53 -7.46 -5.95 -5.20
C THR A 53 -8.40 -6.13 -6.38
N ILE A 54 -7.84 -6.35 -7.58
CA ILE A 54 -8.65 -6.57 -8.79
C ILE A 54 -9.49 -7.84 -8.64
N ALA A 55 -8.87 -8.98 -8.25
CA ALA A 55 -9.60 -10.23 -8.05
C ALA A 55 -10.69 -10.13 -6.98
N GLY A 56 -10.43 -9.39 -5.90
CA GLY A 56 -11.44 -9.11 -4.88
C GLY A 56 -12.60 -8.28 -5.41
N THR A 57 -12.31 -7.25 -6.19
CA THR A 57 -13.32 -6.37 -6.81
C THR A 57 -14.17 -7.13 -7.85
N GLU A 58 -13.56 -7.97 -8.69
CA GLU A 58 -14.29 -8.80 -9.65
C GLU A 58 -15.24 -9.80 -9.00
N LYS A 59 -14.81 -10.40 -7.87
CA LYS A 59 -15.57 -11.45 -7.19
C LYS A 59 -16.74 -10.89 -6.39
N ILE A 60 -16.56 -9.76 -5.72
CA ILE A 60 -17.51 -9.19 -4.76
C ILE A 60 -18.27 -8.01 -5.37
N GLY A 61 -17.76 -7.44 -6.47
CA GLY A 61 -18.33 -6.26 -7.10
C GLY A 61 -18.11 -5.00 -6.28
N ASP A 62 -19.07 -4.10 -6.35
CA ASP A 62 -18.98 -2.77 -5.75
C ASP A 62 -19.36 -2.74 -4.25
N VAL A 63 -19.44 -3.89 -3.61
CA VAL A 63 -19.79 -3.98 -2.18
C VAL A 63 -18.56 -3.65 -1.32
N GLU A 64 -18.78 -2.92 -0.25
CA GLU A 64 -17.75 -2.54 0.75
C GLU A 64 -16.92 -3.72 1.28
N LEU A 65 -17.49 -4.93 1.27
CA LEU A 65 -16.81 -6.16 1.65
C LEU A 65 -15.58 -6.49 0.81
N GLY A 66 -15.43 -5.89 -0.38
CA GLY A 66 -14.25 -6.03 -1.23
C GLY A 66 -13.02 -5.25 -0.74
N THR A 67 -13.19 -4.36 0.23
CA THR A 67 -12.10 -3.58 0.81
C THR A 67 -11.27 -4.43 1.75
N ILE A 68 -9.97 -4.56 1.46
CA ILE A 68 -9.04 -5.32 2.31
C ILE A 68 -8.57 -4.51 3.53
N SER A 69 -8.72 -3.19 3.50
CA SER A 69 -8.22 -2.23 4.49
C SER A 69 -9.29 -1.75 5.47
N LYS A 70 -10.33 -2.51 5.74
CA LYS A 70 -11.43 -2.11 6.62
C LYS A 70 -10.97 -1.63 8.00
N GLN A 71 -9.92 -2.22 8.53
CA GLN A 71 -9.33 -1.85 9.83
C GLN A 71 -8.74 -0.43 9.85
N ILE A 72 -8.33 0.10 8.70
CA ILE A 72 -7.71 1.41 8.56
C ILE A 72 -8.52 2.37 7.70
N GLN A 73 -9.77 2.03 7.39
CA GLN A 73 -10.62 2.78 6.46
C GLN A 73 -10.80 4.24 6.85
N THR A 74 -10.98 4.53 8.13
CA THR A 74 -11.10 5.90 8.62
C THR A 74 -9.88 6.75 8.24
N ARG A 75 -8.68 6.18 8.30
CA ARG A 75 -7.45 6.85 7.93
C ARG A 75 -7.37 7.09 6.42
N VAL A 76 -7.71 6.08 5.63
CA VAL A 76 -7.70 6.19 4.16
C VAL A 76 -8.71 7.23 3.70
N ASN A 77 -9.90 7.24 4.28
CA ASN A 77 -10.96 8.20 3.94
C ASN A 77 -10.65 9.64 4.36
N SER A 78 -9.71 9.84 5.27
CA SER A 78 -9.28 11.18 5.72
C SER A 78 -8.23 11.81 4.83
N LEU A 79 -7.70 11.09 3.82
CA LEU A 79 -6.66 11.63 2.92
C LEU A 79 -7.23 12.73 2.01
N SER A 80 -6.59 13.88 2.02
CA SER A 80 -6.91 14.98 1.12
C SER A 80 -6.46 14.69 -0.31
N GLN A 81 -7.03 15.42 -1.28
CA GLN A 81 -6.65 15.29 -2.68
C GLN A 81 -5.16 15.60 -2.91
N ASP A 82 -4.60 16.53 -2.13
CA ASP A 82 -3.20 16.87 -2.18
C ASP A 82 -2.31 15.71 -1.70
N GLN A 83 -2.68 15.06 -0.58
CA GLN A 83 -1.99 13.86 -0.11
C GLN A 83 -2.07 12.72 -1.12
N LEU A 84 -3.24 12.50 -1.75
CA LEU A 84 -3.44 11.47 -2.77
C LEU A 84 -2.55 11.65 -4.00
N SER A 85 -2.27 12.91 -4.39
CA SER A 85 -1.39 13.21 -5.52
C SER A 85 0.10 12.94 -5.24
N ARG A 86 0.48 12.89 -3.96
CA ARG A 86 1.85 12.70 -3.47
C ARG A 86 2.10 11.32 -2.85
N ILE A 87 1.23 10.37 -3.13
CA ILE A 87 1.40 8.97 -2.71
C ILE A 87 2.62 8.37 -3.41
N SER A 88 3.34 7.53 -2.68
CA SER A 88 4.32 6.60 -3.22
C SER A 88 4.08 5.22 -2.64
N SER A 89 4.20 4.19 -3.44
CA SER A 89 4.05 2.81 -2.96
C SER A 89 5.03 1.86 -3.61
N HIS A 90 5.30 0.77 -2.93
CA HIS A 90 6.09 -0.35 -3.48
C HIS A 90 5.72 -1.65 -2.79
N VAL A 91 6.16 -2.76 -3.39
CA VAL A 91 5.99 -4.11 -2.85
C VAL A 91 7.36 -4.69 -2.51
N ILE A 92 7.48 -5.30 -1.34
CA ILE A 92 8.62 -6.13 -0.97
C ILE A 92 8.17 -7.59 -1.13
N LYS A 93 8.58 -8.21 -2.23
CA LYS A 93 8.13 -9.56 -2.61
C LYS A 93 8.58 -10.62 -1.61
N ALA A 94 9.83 -10.53 -1.15
CA ALA A 94 10.41 -11.46 -0.17
C ALA A 94 9.64 -11.49 1.17
N LYS A 95 8.94 -10.39 1.50
CA LYS A 95 8.15 -10.26 2.73
C LYS A 95 6.65 -10.32 2.51
N SER A 96 6.18 -10.42 1.26
CA SER A 96 4.77 -10.31 0.88
C SER A 96 4.13 -9.04 1.46
N GLN A 97 4.86 -7.94 1.40
CA GLN A 97 4.45 -6.65 1.95
C GLN A 97 4.14 -5.66 0.86
N TYR A 98 3.04 -4.92 1.01
CA TYR A 98 2.76 -3.70 0.29
C TYR A 98 2.92 -2.52 1.24
N ARG A 99 3.67 -1.51 0.83
CA ARG A 99 3.90 -0.28 1.58
C ARG A 99 3.42 0.92 0.79
N ILE A 100 2.70 1.80 1.45
CA ILE A 100 2.22 3.06 0.87
C ILE A 100 2.61 4.21 1.80
N TYR A 101 3.12 5.28 1.21
CA TYR A 101 3.54 6.48 1.91
C TYR A 101 2.77 7.69 1.37
N TYR A 102 2.46 8.59 2.27
CA TYR A 102 1.79 9.86 1.96
C TYR A 102 2.23 10.92 2.95
N PRO A 103 2.18 12.22 2.60
CA PRO A 103 2.46 13.30 3.54
C PRO A 103 1.54 13.19 4.75
N ALA A 104 2.08 13.41 5.95
CA ALA A 104 1.29 13.32 7.18
C ALA A 104 0.25 14.45 7.28
N ASP A 105 0.53 15.58 6.62
CA ASP A 105 -0.34 16.75 6.52
C ASP A 105 -0.32 17.25 5.07
N ALA A 106 -1.41 17.87 4.62
CA ALA A 106 -1.53 18.48 3.30
C ALA A 106 -0.50 19.62 3.08
N THR A 107 -0.11 20.30 4.13
CA THR A 107 0.80 21.45 4.11
C THR A 107 2.23 21.12 4.54
N ALA A 108 2.46 19.98 5.19
CA ALA A 108 3.77 19.60 5.71
C ALA A 108 4.57 18.81 4.66
N GLU A 109 5.44 19.51 3.95
CA GLU A 109 6.37 18.86 3.01
C GLU A 109 7.38 17.94 3.71
N ALA A 110 7.71 18.24 4.96
CA ALA A 110 8.75 17.55 5.73
C ALA A 110 8.26 16.37 6.57
N SER A 111 6.98 16.07 6.60
CA SER A 111 6.45 14.94 7.35
C SER A 111 5.76 13.93 6.44
N CYS A 112 6.17 12.68 6.57
CA CYS A 112 5.57 11.56 5.85
C CYS A 112 5.13 10.51 6.84
N THR A 113 4.08 9.83 6.53
CA THR A 113 3.62 8.64 7.23
C THR A 113 3.35 7.55 6.21
N GLY A 114 3.22 6.32 6.67
CA GLY A 114 2.94 5.22 5.77
C GLY A 114 2.15 4.13 6.44
N LEU A 115 1.66 3.26 5.60
CA LEU A 115 1.02 2.02 6.00
C LEU A 115 1.79 0.86 5.39
N ILE A 116 2.01 -0.14 6.20
CA ILE A 116 2.50 -1.44 5.77
C ILE A 116 1.35 -2.43 5.84
N SER A 117 1.16 -3.17 4.79
CA SER A 117 0.23 -4.30 4.78
C SER A 117 0.97 -5.58 4.43
N VAL A 118 0.63 -6.65 5.10
CA VAL A 118 1.22 -7.97 4.92
C VAL A 118 0.13 -8.97 4.58
N ILE A 119 0.36 -9.77 3.55
CA ILE A 119 -0.48 -10.92 3.27
C ILE A 119 -0.05 -12.04 4.21
N LYS A 120 -0.96 -12.51 5.04
CA LYS A 120 -0.71 -13.58 5.99
C LYS A 120 -1.75 -14.67 5.87
N ARG A 121 -1.29 -15.91 5.91
CA ARG A 121 -2.17 -17.06 6.03
C ARG A 121 -2.38 -17.39 7.50
N ASN A 122 -3.63 -17.40 7.93
CA ASN A 122 -3.98 -17.88 9.25
C ASN A 122 -3.76 -19.39 9.31
N LEU A 123 -2.87 -19.84 10.17
CA LEU A 123 -2.48 -21.25 10.28
C LEU A 123 -3.63 -22.13 10.82
N GLY A 124 -4.56 -21.56 11.58
CA GLY A 124 -5.70 -22.29 12.14
C GLY A 124 -6.86 -22.48 11.17
N THR A 125 -7.16 -21.47 10.36
CA THR A 125 -8.29 -21.48 9.42
C THR A 125 -7.90 -21.69 7.97
N GLY A 126 -6.60 -21.56 7.64
CA GLY A 126 -6.09 -21.60 6.27
C GLY A 126 -6.46 -20.37 5.43
N GLN A 127 -7.22 -19.44 5.98
CA GLN A 127 -7.63 -18.23 5.28
C GLN A 127 -6.46 -17.26 5.10
N VAL A 128 -6.43 -16.62 3.94
CA VAL A 128 -5.49 -15.52 3.65
C VAL A 128 -6.15 -14.21 4.05
N GLY A 129 -5.48 -13.44 4.86
CA GLY A 129 -5.93 -12.13 5.32
C GLY A 129 -4.85 -11.06 5.15
N TRP A 130 -5.23 -9.82 5.35
CA TRP A 130 -4.35 -8.67 5.35
C TRP A 130 -4.21 -8.13 6.77
N GLU A 131 -2.99 -7.89 7.19
CA GLU A 131 -2.68 -7.21 8.44
C GLU A 131 -2.04 -5.87 8.13
N PHE A 132 -2.37 -4.84 8.91
CA PHE A 132 -1.94 -3.47 8.69
C PHE A 132 -1.18 -2.93 9.90
N SER A 133 -0.17 -2.12 9.63
CA SER A 133 0.59 -1.38 10.64
C SER A 133 1.01 -0.01 10.10
N ASP A 134 1.32 0.90 11.01
CA ASP A 134 1.86 2.22 10.65
C ASP A 134 3.37 2.15 10.41
N ILE A 135 3.84 2.97 9.47
CA ILE A 135 5.26 3.27 9.28
C ILE A 135 5.46 4.74 9.68
N LYS A 136 6.40 4.97 10.59
CA LYS A 136 6.80 6.30 11.07
C LYS A 136 8.31 6.41 11.09
N GLY A 137 8.83 7.65 11.10
CA GLY A 137 10.26 7.93 11.26
C GLY A 137 11.04 8.03 9.95
N ILE A 138 10.45 7.68 8.82
CA ILE A 138 11.03 7.89 7.48
C ILE A 138 10.16 8.85 6.68
N LYS A 139 10.79 9.58 5.73
CA LYS A 139 10.12 10.63 4.96
C LYS A 139 10.24 10.38 3.45
N PRO A 140 9.70 9.26 2.92
CA PRO A 140 9.85 8.95 1.51
C PRO A 140 9.00 9.88 0.66
N LYS A 141 9.63 10.60 -0.25
CA LYS A 141 8.95 11.26 -1.37
C LYS A 141 8.63 10.26 -2.48
N PHE A 142 9.55 9.35 -2.69
CA PHE A 142 9.43 8.27 -3.66
C PHE A 142 10.14 7.04 -3.12
N ALA A 143 9.53 5.86 -3.29
CA ALA A 143 10.13 4.60 -2.85
C ALA A 143 9.95 3.53 -3.92
N SER A 144 10.92 2.63 -4.01
CA SER A 144 10.92 1.52 -4.94
C SER A 144 11.63 0.31 -4.35
N SER A 145 11.30 -0.87 -4.82
CA SER A 145 12.00 -2.11 -4.53
C SER A 145 12.51 -2.76 -5.81
N GLY A 146 13.61 -3.46 -5.71
CA GLY A 146 14.20 -4.19 -6.84
C GLY A 146 15.26 -5.16 -6.38
N TYR A 147 15.68 -6.05 -7.28
CA TYR A 147 16.71 -7.05 -7.01
C TYR A 147 18.08 -6.57 -7.48
N ILE A 148 19.05 -6.62 -6.58
CA ILE A 148 20.46 -6.35 -6.84
C ILE A 148 21.25 -7.53 -6.27
N SER A 149 21.98 -8.26 -7.12
CA SER A 149 22.75 -9.45 -6.74
C SER A 149 21.91 -10.46 -5.94
N ASP A 150 20.75 -10.83 -6.47
CA ASP A 150 19.78 -11.76 -5.89
C ASP A 150 19.19 -11.36 -4.52
N GLN A 151 19.46 -10.13 -4.07
CA GLN A 151 18.87 -9.58 -2.87
C GLN A 151 17.86 -8.49 -3.22
N GLU A 152 16.66 -8.59 -2.66
CA GLU A 152 15.69 -7.52 -2.78
C GLU A 152 16.14 -6.32 -1.93
N LYS A 153 16.29 -5.18 -2.58
CA LYS A 153 16.65 -3.91 -1.95
C LYS A 153 15.49 -2.94 -2.07
N VAL A 154 15.27 -2.20 -1.01
CA VAL A 154 14.24 -1.16 -0.94
C VAL A 154 14.93 0.17 -0.75
N VAL A 155 14.68 1.10 -1.66
CA VAL A 155 15.26 2.43 -1.60
C VAL A 155 14.16 3.49 -1.56
N HIS A 156 14.46 4.63 -0.95
CA HIS A 156 13.59 5.79 -1.03
C HIS A 156 14.41 7.08 -1.17
N GLY A 157 13.86 8.02 -1.92
CA GLY A 157 14.32 9.40 -1.93
C GLY A 157 13.67 10.18 -0.81
N ASP A 158 14.47 10.93 -0.05
CA ASP A 158 13.99 11.74 1.06
C ASP A 158 13.29 13.02 0.59
N TYR A 159 12.38 13.52 1.42
CA TYR A 159 11.65 14.75 1.16
C TYR A 159 12.53 16.01 1.29
N ASP A 160 13.45 16.01 2.27
CA ASP A 160 14.15 17.21 2.70
C ASP A 160 15.58 17.33 2.19
N GLY A 161 16.28 16.23 1.99
CA GLY A 161 17.74 16.25 1.85
C GLY A 161 18.28 15.96 0.44
N GLY A 162 17.46 15.51 -0.48
CA GLY A 162 17.91 15.03 -1.79
C GLY A 162 18.75 13.74 -1.71
N TYR A 163 18.72 13.04 -0.58
CA TYR A 163 19.40 11.77 -0.38
C TYR A 163 18.55 10.60 -0.81
N VAL A 164 19.22 9.50 -1.16
CA VAL A 164 18.59 8.20 -1.40
C VAL A 164 19.04 7.26 -0.30
N TYR A 165 18.08 6.75 0.45
CA TYR A 165 18.33 5.82 1.55
C TYR A 165 18.01 4.39 1.16
N LEU A 166 18.83 3.46 1.63
CA LEU A 166 18.53 2.04 1.59
C LEU A 166 17.74 1.68 2.85
N GLN A 167 16.48 1.27 2.68
CA GLN A 167 15.64 0.85 3.79
C GLN A 167 16.07 -0.52 4.32
N GLU A 168 15.75 -0.77 5.59
CA GLU A 168 16.01 -2.05 6.27
C GLU A 168 17.49 -2.48 6.23
N ASN A 169 18.37 -1.51 6.25
CA ASN A 169 19.81 -1.72 6.31
C ASN A 169 20.36 -1.02 7.56
N GLY A 170 20.97 -1.82 8.48
CA GLY A 170 21.45 -1.30 9.76
C GLY A 170 20.39 -1.31 10.88
N ASN A 171 20.72 -0.68 11.99
CA ASN A 171 19.93 -0.67 13.23
C ASN A 171 19.56 0.75 13.69
N ASP A 172 19.73 1.73 12.84
CA ASP A 172 19.48 3.13 13.14
C ASP A 172 18.80 3.86 11.95
N PHE A 173 18.37 5.07 12.18
CA PHE A 173 17.91 6.00 11.16
C PHE A 173 19.04 6.99 10.84
N ASP A 174 19.91 6.64 9.92
CA ASP A 174 21.05 7.47 9.49
C ASP A 174 21.88 8.00 10.70
N GLY A 175 22.30 7.04 11.55
CA GLY A 175 23.06 7.34 12.78
C GLY A 175 22.21 7.75 13.99
N THR A 176 20.89 7.84 13.84
CA THR A 176 19.97 8.16 14.95
C THR A 176 19.34 6.88 15.51
N ASN A 177 19.45 6.67 16.80
CA ASN A 177 18.91 5.49 17.45
C ASN A 177 17.39 5.34 17.24
N MET A 178 16.96 4.14 16.89
CA MET A 178 15.53 3.81 16.86
C MET A 178 15.00 3.56 18.26
N ALA A 179 13.95 4.29 18.66
CA ALA A 179 13.25 4.02 19.90
C ALA A 179 12.27 2.85 19.69
N CYS A 180 12.47 1.76 20.43
CA CYS A 180 11.55 0.64 20.44
C CYS A 180 10.68 0.72 21.70
N ILE A 181 9.37 0.88 21.53
CA ILE A 181 8.40 0.93 22.61
C ILE A 181 7.43 -0.24 22.42
N TYR A 182 7.39 -1.13 23.40
CA TYR A 182 6.43 -2.22 23.44
C TYR A 182 5.44 -1.99 24.60
N ARG A 183 4.15 -1.93 24.28
CA ARG A 183 3.07 -1.86 25.27
C ARG A 183 2.24 -3.13 25.20
N THR A 184 2.15 -3.83 26.30
CA THR A 184 1.20 -4.93 26.47
C THR A 184 -0.17 -4.40 26.85
N ILE A 185 -1.20 -5.20 26.62
CA ILE A 185 -2.51 -4.99 27.23
C ILE A 185 -2.33 -5.19 28.74
N ASP A 186 -2.91 -4.30 29.55
CA ASP A 186 -3.00 -4.52 30.98
C ASP A 186 -3.87 -5.76 31.21
N TYR A 187 -3.23 -6.87 31.55
CA TYR A 187 -3.94 -8.03 32.05
C TYR A 187 -4.31 -7.72 33.50
N ASN A 188 -5.58 -7.44 33.76
CA ASN A 188 -6.12 -7.59 35.10
C ASN A 188 -5.98 -9.07 35.44
N MET A 189 -4.95 -9.40 36.18
CA MET A 189 -4.90 -10.69 36.88
C MET A 189 -5.94 -10.56 38.00
N GLY A 190 -7.18 -10.98 37.66
CA GLY A 190 -8.32 -10.87 38.55
C GLY A 190 -7.99 -11.36 39.94
N ASP A 191 -8.35 -10.56 40.95
CA ASP A 191 -8.47 -10.96 42.35
C ASP A 191 -9.48 -12.10 42.49
#